data_e936f94299da67ae53eaca523146b528
#
_entry.id   e936f94299da67ae53eaca523146b528
#
_cell.length_a   1.000
_cell.length_b   1.000
_cell.length_c   1.000
_cell.angle_alpha   90.00
_cell.angle_beta   90.00
_cell.angle_gamma   90.00
#
_symmetry.space_group_name_H-M   'P 1'
#
loop_
_entity.id
_entity.type
_entity.pdbx_description
1 polymer ?
#
loop_
_entity_poly.entity_id
_entity_poly.type
_entity_poly.pdbx_seq_one_letter_code
_entity_poly.pdbx_strand_id
1 'polypeptide(L)'
;QFTYLQNDQILYFAIDVASSYRTSSLDITSTKLKWFGTEKTNTPDSFQLKDDGEDGDILKDDGLYSLKINNDSLVLSNPIEYDLKTGKVYLEFEATYGNASPPFMVEDSFSLGNIIPQIETITAPDTIFLPDSGSVIFQLVTATVKDANGPSDIRGVGFFSYHVDESTFLNEGNIINLYDDGSEVIIYEPNFTSGDEVANDSTYSFRIPVFGPGNPDPALQTKTGTFDWIFEAMDMANTYSDTVIHRIIVQ
;
A
#
# COMPACT_ATOMS: atom_id res chain seq x y z
N GLN A 1 -6.20 -9.14 -5.05
CA GLN A 1 -7.21 -8.30 -4.40
C GLN A 1 -8.40 -9.16 -3.98
N PHE A 2 -8.96 -8.86 -2.80
CA PHE A 2 -10.21 -9.42 -2.32
C PHE A 2 -11.08 -8.29 -1.76
N THR A 3 -12.39 -8.36 -2.01
CA THR A 3 -13.36 -7.42 -1.44
C THR A 3 -14.63 -8.17 -1.05
N TYR A 4 -15.13 -7.93 0.14
CA TYR A 4 -16.41 -8.42 0.61
C TYR A 4 -17.42 -7.29 0.74
N LEU A 5 -18.37 -7.23 -0.19
CA LEU A 5 -19.49 -6.30 -0.14
C LEU A 5 -20.57 -6.88 0.79
N GLN A 6 -20.41 -6.66 2.09
CA GLN A 6 -21.20 -7.31 3.13
C GLN A 6 -22.70 -7.06 3.00
N ASN A 7 -23.13 -5.83 2.67
CA ASN A 7 -24.56 -5.52 2.52
C ASN A 7 -25.22 -6.27 1.35
N ASP A 8 -24.46 -6.50 0.29
CA ASP A 8 -24.94 -7.17 -0.92
C ASP A 8 -24.64 -8.67 -0.92
N GLN A 9 -23.89 -9.14 0.10
CA GLN A 9 -23.41 -10.53 0.19
C GLN A 9 -22.66 -10.96 -1.07
N ILE A 10 -21.72 -10.13 -1.54
CA ILE A 10 -20.96 -10.37 -2.75
C ILE A 10 -19.47 -10.43 -2.40
N LEU A 11 -18.77 -11.44 -2.93
CA LEU A 11 -17.32 -11.57 -2.92
C LEU A 11 -16.78 -11.17 -4.28
N TYR A 12 -15.74 -10.37 -4.28
CA TYR A 12 -14.96 -10.00 -5.45
C TYR A 12 -13.52 -10.42 -5.27
N PHE A 13 -12.95 -11.05 -6.30
CA PHE A 13 -11.57 -11.51 -6.35
C PHE A 13 -10.92 -11.01 -7.64
N ALA A 14 -9.67 -10.55 -7.54
CA ALA A 14 -8.88 -10.16 -8.71
C ALA A 14 -7.39 -10.40 -8.50
N ILE A 15 -6.69 -10.75 -9.57
CA ILE A 15 -5.25 -10.92 -9.61
C ILE A 15 -4.70 -10.50 -10.97
N ASP A 16 -3.60 -9.75 -10.97
CA ASP A 16 -2.83 -9.49 -12.19
C ASP A 16 -2.07 -10.75 -12.60
N VAL A 17 -2.25 -11.17 -13.85
CA VAL A 17 -1.59 -12.35 -14.41
C VAL A 17 -0.91 -11.98 -15.70
N ALA A 18 0.41 -12.10 -15.73
CA ALA A 18 1.19 -11.84 -16.94
C ALA A 18 0.77 -12.78 -18.09
N SER A 19 0.62 -12.27 -19.31
CA SER A 19 0.24 -13.06 -20.49
C SER A 19 1.29 -14.10 -20.90
N SER A 20 2.52 -13.98 -20.38
CA SER A 20 3.60 -14.93 -20.63
C SER A 20 4.60 -14.96 -19.47
N TYR A 21 5.22 -16.12 -19.28
CA TYR A 21 6.36 -16.32 -18.39
C TYR A 21 7.51 -16.96 -19.16
N ARG A 22 8.67 -16.27 -19.22
CA ARG A 22 9.80 -16.61 -20.10
C ARG A 22 9.32 -16.72 -21.56
N THR A 23 9.39 -17.91 -22.16
CA THR A 23 8.98 -18.19 -23.56
C THR A 23 7.60 -18.87 -23.65
N SER A 24 6.91 -19.10 -22.53
CA SER A 24 5.63 -19.81 -22.47
C SER A 24 4.48 -18.82 -22.30
N SER A 25 3.44 -18.99 -23.10
CA SER A 25 2.20 -18.24 -22.97
C SER A 25 1.34 -18.76 -21.79
N LEU A 26 0.56 -17.89 -21.20
CA LEU A 26 -0.45 -18.26 -20.22
C LEU A 26 -1.52 -19.15 -20.85
N ASP A 27 -1.85 -20.23 -20.18
CA ASP A 27 -3.10 -20.95 -20.44
C ASP A 27 -4.23 -20.26 -19.70
N ILE A 28 -4.99 -19.43 -20.40
CA ILE A 28 -6.10 -18.64 -19.83
C ILE A 28 -7.16 -19.48 -19.15
N THR A 29 -7.29 -20.76 -19.50
CA THR A 29 -8.25 -21.68 -18.88
C THR A 29 -7.74 -22.24 -17.56
N SER A 30 -6.48 -22.05 -17.25
CA SER A 30 -5.82 -22.51 -16.02
C SER A 30 -5.85 -21.50 -14.87
N THR A 31 -6.27 -20.25 -15.12
CA THR A 31 -6.39 -19.24 -14.08
C THR A 31 -7.52 -19.56 -13.13
N LYS A 32 -7.18 -19.92 -11.91
CA LYS A 32 -8.15 -20.41 -10.91
C LYS A 32 -7.96 -19.73 -9.56
N LEU A 33 -9.07 -19.59 -8.87
CA LEU A 33 -9.18 -19.26 -7.46
C LEU A 33 -9.54 -20.51 -6.68
N LYS A 34 -8.82 -20.78 -5.58
CA LYS A 34 -9.24 -21.69 -4.52
C LYS A 34 -9.64 -20.86 -3.30
N TRP A 35 -10.88 -20.96 -2.92
CA TRP A 35 -11.47 -20.25 -1.80
C TRP A 35 -11.63 -21.16 -0.59
N PHE A 36 -10.96 -20.86 0.53
CA PHE A 36 -11.01 -21.64 1.76
C PHE A 36 -11.99 -21.07 2.80
N GLY A 37 -12.54 -19.88 2.56
CA GLY A 37 -13.35 -19.18 3.56
C GLY A 37 -12.50 -18.69 4.72
N THR A 38 -13.02 -18.76 5.94
CA THR A 38 -12.40 -18.24 7.16
C THR A 38 -11.38 -19.18 7.80
N GLU A 39 -11.25 -20.40 7.31
CA GLU A 39 -10.34 -21.41 7.85
C GLU A 39 -9.47 -22.02 6.75
N LYS A 40 -8.15 -21.84 6.81
CA LYS A 40 -7.21 -22.34 5.80
C LYS A 40 -7.23 -23.87 5.63
N THR A 41 -7.74 -24.60 6.62
CA THR A 41 -7.83 -26.08 6.62
C THR A 41 -9.09 -26.61 5.92
N ASN A 42 -10.00 -25.76 5.52
CA ASN A 42 -11.19 -26.16 4.79
C ASN A 42 -10.83 -26.78 3.43
N THR A 43 -11.72 -27.63 2.92
CA THR A 43 -11.66 -28.02 1.51
C THR A 43 -12.07 -26.83 0.66
N PRO A 44 -11.22 -26.35 -0.25
CA PRO A 44 -11.52 -25.14 -0.98
C PRO A 44 -12.58 -25.35 -2.09
N ASP A 45 -13.39 -24.34 -2.30
CA ASP A 45 -14.12 -24.17 -3.54
C ASP A 45 -13.16 -23.72 -4.65
N SER A 46 -13.37 -24.18 -5.88
CA SER A 46 -12.50 -23.84 -7.01
C SER A 46 -13.28 -23.17 -8.13
N PHE A 47 -12.84 -21.98 -8.52
CA PHE A 47 -13.47 -21.17 -9.57
C PHE A 47 -12.46 -20.77 -10.63
N GLN A 48 -12.92 -20.62 -11.87
CA GLN A 48 -12.12 -20.01 -12.92
C GLN A 48 -12.22 -18.48 -12.84
N LEU A 49 -11.08 -17.81 -12.88
CA LEU A 49 -10.99 -16.36 -13.06
C LEU A 49 -10.95 -16.05 -14.55
N LYS A 50 -11.49 -14.90 -14.93
CA LYS A 50 -11.57 -14.47 -16.32
C LYS A 50 -11.08 -13.04 -16.49
N ASP A 51 -10.64 -12.74 -17.72
CA ASP A 51 -10.25 -11.42 -18.22
C ASP A 51 -11.04 -11.19 -19.51
N ASP A 52 -12.38 -11.14 -19.40
CA ASP A 52 -13.32 -11.12 -20.53
C ASP A 52 -14.27 -9.90 -20.54
N GLY A 53 -14.18 -9.04 -19.54
CA GLY A 53 -15.06 -7.88 -19.35
C GLY A 53 -16.42 -8.22 -18.77
N GLU A 54 -16.60 -9.43 -18.20
CA GLU A 54 -17.86 -9.92 -17.62
C GLU A 54 -17.63 -10.46 -16.18
N ASP A 55 -18.71 -10.75 -15.46
CA ASP A 55 -18.72 -11.43 -14.15
C ASP A 55 -17.78 -10.81 -13.08
N GLY A 56 -17.58 -9.50 -13.12
CA GLY A 56 -16.69 -8.78 -12.18
C GLY A 56 -15.44 -8.23 -12.82
N ASP A 57 -15.07 -8.73 -13.99
CA ASP A 57 -14.05 -8.11 -14.83
C ASP A 57 -14.62 -6.82 -15.48
N ILE A 58 -13.83 -5.74 -15.49
CA ILE A 58 -14.27 -4.43 -15.98
C ILE A 58 -13.76 -4.17 -17.40
N LEU A 59 -12.53 -4.60 -17.67
CA LEU A 59 -11.83 -4.33 -18.94
C LEU A 59 -11.25 -5.62 -19.48
N LYS A 60 -11.82 -6.09 -20.57
CA LYS A 60 -11.34 -7.29 -21.26
C LYS A 60 -9.88 -7.13 -21.73
N ASP A 61 -9.13 -8.21 -21.60
CA ASP A 61 -7.73 -8.35 -22.08
C ASP A 61 -6.76 -7.32 -21.45
N ASP A 62 -7.02 -6.87 -20.20
CA ASP A 62 -6.13 -5.96 -19.48
C ASP A 62 -5.14 -6.67 -18.54
N GLY A 63 -5.25 -7.99 -18.41
CA GLY A 63 -4.41 -8.84 -17.56
C GLY A 63 -4.91 -8.99 -16.14
N LEU A 64 -5.99 -8.31 -15.75
CA LEU A 64 -6.63 -8.44 -14.44
C LEU A 64 -7.70 -9.53 -14.48
N TYR A 65 -7.33 -10.73 -14.09
CA TYR A 65 -8.25 -11.87 -14.00
C TYR A 65 -9.12 -11.74 -12.75
N SER A 66 -10.43 -11.71 -12.92
CA SER A 66 -11.35 -11.45 -11.81
C SER A 66 -12.57 -12.35 -11.80
N LEU A 67 -13.30 -12.31 -10.67
CA LEU A 67 -14.53 -13.04 -10.43
C LEU A 67 -15.38 -12.33 -9.38
N LYS A 68 -16.67 -12.23 -9.63
CA LYS A 68 -17.68 -11.72 -8.71
C LYS A 68 -18.72 -12.80 -8.46
N ILE A 69 -18.90 -13.22 -7.21
CA ILE A 69 -19.84 -14.28 -6.84
C ILE A 69 -20.65 -13.92 -5.58
N ASN A 70 -21.80 -14.55 -5.43
CA ASN A 70 -22.61 -14.41 -4.21
C ASN A 70 -21.99 -15.20 -3.06
N ASN A 71 -21.99 -14.59 -1.87
CA ASN A 71 -21.57 -15.22 -0.62
C ASN A 71 -22.77 -15.99 -0.03
N ASP A 72 -23.11 -17.13 -0.60
CA ASP A 72 -24.15 -17.98 -0.07
C ASP A 72 -23.80 -19.49 -0.18
N SER A 73 -24.46 -20.30 0.63
CA SER A 73 -24.22 -21.74 0.71
C SER A 73 -24.71 -22.56 -0.51
N LEU A 74 -25.38 -21.94 -1.48
CA LEU A 74 -25.72 -22.57 -2.74
C LEU A 74 -24.56 -22.50 -3.74
N VAL A 75 -23.67 -21.49 -3.56
CA VAL A 75 -22.53 -21.25 -4.43
C VAL A 75 -21.24 -21.72 -3.77
N LEU A 76 -21.09 -21.50 -2.45
CA LEU A 76 -19.88 -21.73 -1.67
C LEU A 76 -20.09 -22.85 -0.64
N SER A 77 -19.10 -23.74 -0.52
CA SER A 77 -19.03 -24.68 0.60
C SER A 77 -18.57 -23.98 1.89
N ASN A 78 -17.85 -22.87 1.74
CA ASN A 78 -17.27 -22.09 2.84
C ASN A 78 -17.67 -20.60 2.75
N PRO A 79 -18.97 -20.26 2.85
CA PRO A 79 -19.39 -18.86 2.83
C PRO A 79 -18.92 -18.16 4.11
N ILE A 80 -18.73 -16.83 4.02
CA ILE A 80 -18.52 -15.98 5.18
C ILE A 80 -19.86 -15.80 5.91
N GLU A 81 -19.91 -16.01 7.22
CA GLU A 81 -21.11 -15.77 8.01
C GLU A 81 -21.51 -14.29 7.95
N TYR A 82 -22.80 -14.02 7.81
CA TYR A 82 -23.35 -12.67 7.57
C TYR A 82 -22.95 -11.63 8.63
N ASP A 83 -22.86 -12.06 9.89
CA ASP A 83 -22.54 -11.20 11.03
C ASP A 83 -21.04 -11.20 11.38
N LEU A 84 -20.21 -11.96 10.66
CA LEU A 84 -18.77 -11.99 10.88
C LEU A 84 -18.13 -10.68 10.41
N LYS A 85 -17.70 -9.87 11.37
CA LYS A 85 -17.12 -8.52 11.12
C LYS A 85 -15.60 -8.47 11.22
N THR A 86 -14.99 -9.51 11.76
CA THR A 86 -13.54 -9.56 11.99
C THR A 86 -13.01 -10.96 11.70
N GLY A 87 -11.73 -11.06 11.49
CA GLY A 87 -11.07 -12.34 11.20
C GLY A 87 -10.30 -12.29 9.88
N LYS A 88 -9.94 -13.45 9.38
CA LYS A 88 -9.24 -13.57 8.10
C LYS A 88 -9.98 -14.51 7.18
N VAL A 89 -9.80 -14.30 5.89
CA VAL A 89 -10.17 -15.23 4.83
C VAL A 89 -8.91 -15.70 4.12
N TYR A 90 -8.94 -16.89 3.57
CA TYR A 90 -7.81 -17.55 2.93
C TYR A 90 -8.17 -17.96 1.52
N LEU A 91 -7.25 -17.72 0.61
CA LEU A 91 -7.41 -18.06 -0.80
C LEU A 91 -6.05 -18.42 -1.45
N GLU A 92 -6.12 -19.08 -2.58
CA GLU A 92 -4.95 -19.42 -3.41
C GLU A 92 -5.32 -19.15 -4.87
N PHE A 93 -4.43 -18.50 -5.59
CA PHE A 93 -4.54 -18.31 -7.03
C PHE A 93 -3.60 -19.30 -7.75
N GLU A 94 -4.09 -19.86 -8.85
CA GLU A 94 -3.31 -20.76 -9.72
C GLU A 94 -3.28 -20.23 -11.14
N ALA A 95 -2.14 -20.41 -11.82
CA ALA A 95 -2.00 -20.18 -13.25
C ALA A 95 -0.94 -21.10 -13.85
N THR A 96 -1.13 -21.54 -15.11
CA THR A 96 -0.21 -22.40 -15.83
C THR A 96 0.32 -21.69 -17.08
N TYR A 97 1.63 -21.81 -17.33
CA TYR A 97 2.26 -21.28 -18.53
C TYR A 97 2.84 -22.43 -19.36
N GLY A 98 2.37 -22.56 -20.60
CA GLY A 98 2.76 -23.66 -21.47
C GLY A 98 2.40 -25.02 -20.86
N ASN A 99 3.39 -25.91 -20.76
CA ASN A 99 3.23 -27.25 -20.17
C ASN A 99 3.81 -27.32 -18.73
N ALA A 100 3.88 -26.20 -18.02
CA ALA A 100 4.43 -26.17 -16.67
C ALA A 100 3.60 -27.06 -15.72
N SER A 101 4.30 -27.87 -14.91
CA SER A 101 3.69 -28.69 -13.87
C SER A 101 4.69 -28.80 -12.70
N PRO A 102 4.34 -28.42 -11.50
CA PRO A 102 3.01 -27.93 -11.07
C PRO A 102 2.68 -26.52 -11.60
N PRO A 103 1.42 -26.05 -11.51
CA PRO A 103 1.05 -24.68 -11.82
C PRO A 103 1.75 -23.71 -10.87
N PHE A 104 1.84 -22.45 -11.29
CA PHE A 104 2.23 -21.36 -10.38
C PHE A 104 1.10 -21.11 -9.41
N MET A 105 1.44 -20.96 -8.14
CA MET A 105 0.47 -20.75 -7.06
C MET A 105 0.88 -19.56 -6.19
N VAL A 106 -0.10 -18.75 -5.80
CA VAL A 106 0.06 -17.65 -4.86
C VAL A 106 -1.02 -17.80 -3.79
N GLU A 107 -0.59 -18.10 -2.57
CA GLU A 107 -1.48 -18.08 -1.39
C GLU A 107 -1.56 -16.66 -0.84
N ASP A 108 -2.76 -16.26 -0.41
CA ASP A 108 -3.00 -14.96 0.21
C ASP A 108 -4.06 -15.06 1.31
N SER A 109 -4.09 -14.05 2.18
CA SER A 109 -5.10 -13.91 3.22
C SER A 109 -5.47 -12.45 3.39
N PHE A 110 -6.77 -12.19 3.59
CA PHE A 110 -7.30 -10.83 3.76
C PHE A 110 -8.06 -10.73 5.07
N SER A 111 -7.92 -9.59 5.74
CA SER A 111 -8.66 -9.31 6.97
C SER A 111 -10.09 -8.89 6.63
N LEU A 112 -11.05 -9.48 7.36
CA LEU A 112 -12.46 -9.05 7.32
C LEU A 112 -12.64 -7.85 8.25
N GLY A 113 -13.50 -6.92 7.84
CA GLY A 113 -13.78 -5.72 8.61
C GLY A 113 -12.65 -4.69 8.62
N ASN A 114 -11.65 -4.88 7.76
CA ASN A 114 -10.60 -3.90 7.57
C ASN A 114 -11.17 -2.63 6.93
N ILE A 115 -10.84 -1.47 7.50
CA ILE A 115 -11.18 -0.16 6.96
C ILE A 115 -9.88 0.51 6.59
N ILE A 116 -9.80 0.98 5.34
CA ILE A 116 -8.60 1.60 4.79
C ILE A 116 -8.26 2.87 5.58
N PRO A 117 -7.01 3.08 5.97
CA PRO A 117 -6.60 4.29 6.67
C PRO A 117 -6.81 5.53 5.79
N GLN A 118 -6.99 6.69 6.41
CA GLN A 118 -7.18 7.96 5.73
C GLN A 118 -6.22 9.00 6.28
N ILE A 119 -5.53 9.72 5.39
CA ILE A 119 -4.74 10.89 5.76
C ILE A 119 -5.70 12.07 5.88
N GLU A 120 -5.90 12.58 7.11
CA GLU A 120 -6.81 13.69 7.36
C GLU A 120 -6.15 15.04 7.11
N THR A 121 -4.91 15.20 7.56
CA THR A 121 -4.17 16.46 7.42
C THR A 121 -2.68 16.22 7.17
N ILE A 122 -2.08 17.13 6.43
CA ILE A 122 -0.63 17.23 6.25
C ILE A 122 -0.22 18.63 6.70
N THR A 123 0.83 18.70 7.53
CA THR A 123 1.51 19.96 7.82
C THR A 123 2.93 19.88 7.27
N ALA A 124 3.18 20.66 6.24
CA ALA A 124 4.46 20.77 5.57
C ALA A 124 4.61 22.18 5.01
N PRO A 125 5.83 22.70 4.82
CA PRO A 125 6.03 24.02 4.22
C PRO A 125 5.69 23.99 2.71
N ASP A 126 5.11 25.06 2.20
CA ASP A 126 4.95 25.24 0.76
C ASP A 126 6.28 25.66 0.08
N THR A 127 7.17 26.27 0.85
CA THR A 127 8.49 26.73 0.39
C THR A 127 9.55 26.45 1.43
N ILE A 128 10.65 25.87 1.00
CA ILE A 128 11.87 25.67 1.80
C ILE A 128 12.98 26.52 1.21
N PHE A 129 13.57 27.37 2.05
CA PHE A 129 14.76 28.13 1.71
C PHE A 129 16.01 27.37 2.16
N LEU A 130 16.99 27.23 1.26
CA LEU A 130 18.27 26.62 1.63
C LEU A 130 18.95 27.45 2.71
N PRO A 131 19.53 26.81 3.75
CA PRO A 131 20.34 27.52 4.72
C PRO A 131 21.68 27.95 4.11
N ASP A 132 22.45 28.73 4.88
CA ASP A 132 23.79 29.15 4.49
C ASP A 132 24.69 27.95 4.15
N SER A 133 25.71 28.23 3.31
CA SER A 133 26.68 27.21 2.90
C SER A 133 27.31 26.48 4.08
N GLY A 134 27.29 25.15 4.03
CA GLY A 134 27.78 24.26 5.08
C GLY A 134 26.90 24.13 6.32
N SER A 135 25.73 24.76 6.33
CA SER A 135 24.73 24.64 7.40
C SER A 135 23.67 23.62 7.07
N VAL A 136 22.98 23.13 8.11
CA VAL A 136 21.80 22.27 8.00
C VAL A 136 20.69 22.83 8.89
N ILE A 137 19.49 22.86 8.37
CA ILE A 137 18.27 23.11 9.15
C ILE A 137 17.36 21.88 9.08
N PHE A 138 16.45 21.77 10.03
CA PHE A 138 15.49 20.68 10.05
C PHE A 138 14.07 21.22 9.84
N GLN A 139 13.39 20.67 8.86
CA GLN A 139 12.01 21.03 8.54
C GLN A 139 11.08 19.96 9.06
N LEU A 140 10.23 20.29 10.04
CA LEU A 140 9.22 19.37 10.53
C LEU A 140 8.13 19.16 9.48
N VAL A 141 7.78 17.91 9.25
CA VAL A 141 6.67 17.46 8.41
C VAL A 141 5.82 16.52 9.23
N THR A 142 4.51 16.71 9.20
CA THR A 142 3.57 15.86 9.93
C THR A 142 2.42 15.40 9.03
N ALA A 143 1.86 14.22 9.33
CA ALA A 143 0.63 13.71 8.76
C ALA A 143 -0.25 13.12 9.86
N THR A 144 -1.48 13.59 9.98
CA THR A 144 -2.47 12.98 10.88
C THR A 144 -3.25 11.94 10.10
N VAL A 145 -3.28 10.72 10.62
CA VAL A 145 -3.91 9.57 9.97
C VAL A 145 -5.00 9.01 10.86
N LYS A 146 -6.15 8.71 10.27
CA LYS A 146 -7.26 8.07 10.93
C LYS A 146 -7.51 6.69 10.37
N ASP A 147 -7.68 5.74 11.27
CA ASP A 147 -8.15 4.40 10.96
C ASP A 147 -9.32 4.05 11.86
N ALA A 148 -10.43 3.57 11.26
CA ALA A 148 -11.62 3.21 12.04
C ALA A 148 -11.42 1.89 12.82
N ASN A 149 -10.41 1.08 12.48
CA ASN A 149 -9.98 -0.08 13.25
C ASN A 149 -9.12 0.31 14.46
N GLY A 150 -8.70 1.58 14.53
CA GLY A 150 -7.91 2.16 15.61
C GLY A 150 -6.46 2.48 15.23
N PRO A 151 -5.78 3.35 15.99
CA PRO A 151 -4.42 3.79 15.68
C PRO A 151 -3.39 2.65 15.69
N SER A 152 -3.64 1.58 16.44
CA SER A 152 -2.77 0.39 16.46
C SER A 152 -2.84 -0.44 15.18
N ASP A 153 -3.80 -0.17 14.29
CA ASP A 153 -3.89 -0.81 12.98
C ASP A 153 -3.03 -0.13 11.91
N ILE A 154 -2.53 1.08 12.18
CA ILE A 154 -1.59 1.75 11.29
C ILE A 154 -0.21 1.10 11.39
N ARG A 155 0.26 0.54 10.27
CA ARG A 155 1.56 -0.10 10.14
C ARG A 155 2.67 0.88 9.81
N GLY A 156 2.37 1.90 9.00
CA GLY A 156 3.34 2.89 8.59
C GLY A 156 2.72 4.06 7.85
N VAL A 157 3.36 5.21 7.97
CA VAL A 157 3.00 6.45 7.29
C VAL A 157 4.27 7.06 6.71
N GLY A 158 4.17 7.64 5.52
CA GLY A 158 5.32 8.28 4.90
C GLY A 158 4.98 8.98 3.60
N PHE A 159 5.99 9.42 2.89
CA PHE A 159 5.81 10.04 1.58
C PHE A 159 6.97 9.73 0.64
N PHE A 160 6.67 9.73 -0.65
CA PHE A 160 7.67 9.74 -1.71
C PHE A 160 7.94 11.18 -2.12
N SER A 161 9.19 11.51 -2.42
CA SER A 161 9.56 12.82 -2.93
C SER A 161 9.84 12.74 -4.43
N TYR A 162 8.97 13.33 -5.24
CA TYR A 162 9.10 13.37 -6.69
C TYR A 162 9.55 14.76 -7.14
N HIS A 163 10.72 14.84 -7.79
CA HIS A 163 11.25 16.07 -8.36
C HIS A 163 10.56 16.32 -9.72
N VAL A 164 9.68 17.31 -9.75
CA VAL A 164 8.82 17.58 -10.93
C VAL A 164 9.65 18.01 -12.14
N ASP A 165 10.62 18.90 -11.93
CA ASP A 165 11.42 19.47 -13.03
C ASP A 165 12.37 18.43 -13.66
N GLU A 166 12.85 17.46 -12.89
CA GLU A 166 13.72 16.36 -13.36
C GLU A 166 12.94 15.08 -13.70
N SER A 167 11.64 15.04 -13.41
CA SER A 167 10.78 13.87 -13.62
C SER A 167 11.33 12.59 -12.97
N THR A 168 11.84 12.69 -11.72
CA THR A 168 12.46 11.57 -11.01
C THR A 168 12.10 11.55 -9.53
N PHE A 169 12.01 10.35 -8.97
CA PHE A 169 11.90 10.18 -7.52
C PHE A 169 13.25 10.40 -6.85
N LEU A 170 13.25 11.06 -5.71
CA LEU A 170 14.39 11.11 -4.79
C LEU A 170 14.44 9.83 -3.92
N ASN A 171 15.51 9.68 -3.16
CA ASN A 171 15.72 8.53 -2.27
C ASN A 171 15.56 7.18 -2.99
N GLU A 172 15.99 7.13 -4.28
CA GLU A 172 15.88 5.93 -5.12
C GLU A 172 14.42 5.41 -5.24
N GLY A 173 13.42 6.27 -5.03
CA GLY A 173 12.01 5.90 -5.01
C GLY A 173 11.57 5.22 -3.72
N ASN A 174 12.37 5.23 -2.68
CA ASN A 174 11.98 4.71 -1.37
C ASN A 174 11.17 5.74 -0.58
N ILE A 175 10.22 5.25 0.19
CA ILE A 175 9.40 6.08 1.07
C ILE A 175 10.25 6.71 2.19
N ILE A 176 9.96 7.95 2.52
CA ILE A 176 10.47 8.64 3.70
C ILE A 176 9.45 8.45 4.81
N ASN A 177 9.80 7.67 5.82
CA ASN A 177 8.90 7.33 6.91
C ASN A 177 8.68 8.51 7.87
N LEU A 178 7.46 8.63 8.35
CA LEU A 178 7.05 9.45 9.47
C LEU A 178 6.79 8.54 10.68
N TYR A 179 6.96 9.07 11.89
CA TYR A 179 6.90 8.31 13.14
C TYR A 179 5.94 8.96 14.14
N ASP A 180 5.18 8.14 14.86
CA ASP A 180 4.29 8.51 15.96
C ASP A 180 4.87 7.91 17.26
N ASP A 181 6.03 8.43 17.67
CA ASP A 181 6.89 7.87 18.72
C ASP A 181 7.18 8.82 19.89
N GLY A 182 6.59 10.03 19.89
CA GLY A 182 6.85 11.06 20.92
C GLY A 182 8.33 11.47 20.98
N SER A 183 9.09 11.28 19.89
CA SER A 183 10.54 11.48 19.84
C SER A 183 11.33 10.61 20.83
N GLU A 184 10.78 9.48 21.26
CA GLU A 184 11.47 8.56 22.19
C GLU A 184 12.55 7.72 21.48
N VAL A 185 12.42 7.54 20.14
CA VAL A 185 13.36 6.75 19.36
C VAL A 185 14.43 7.64 18.73
N ILE A 186 15.70 7.29 18.95
CA ILE A 186 16.83 7.91 18.23
C ILE A 186 16.92 7.28 16.84
N ILE A 187 16.57 8.04 15.81
CA ILE A 187 16.62 7.61 14.40
C ILE A 187 18.04 7.64 13.87
N TYR A 188 18.80 8.68 14.23
CA TYR A 188 20.22 8.82 13.89
C TYR A 188 21.02 9.27 15.12
N GLU A 189 22.09 8.53 15.41
CA GLU A 189 23.00 8.88 16.50
C GLU A 189 23.66 10.27 16.29
N PRO A 190 23.93 11.03 17.36
CA PRO A 190 23.75 10.64 18.78
C PRO A 190 22.39 10.96 19.37
N ASN A 191 21.53 11.78 18.74
CA ASN A 191 20.31 12.27 19.38
C ASN A 191 19.24 12.80 18.39
N PHE A 192 19.31 12.40 17.13
CA PHE A 192 18.32 12.80 16.15
C PHE A 192 17.03 11.96 16.28
N THR A 193 15.91 12.62 16.56
CA THR A 193 14.58 12.01 16.71
C THR A 193 13.63 12.49 15.61
N SER A 194 12.46 11.88 15.52
CA SER A 194 11.39 12.22 14.56
C SER A 194 10.93 13.68 14.66
N GLY A 195 10.92 14.24 15.86
CA GLY A 195 10.29 15.53 16.15
C GLY A 195 8.81 15.41 16.49
N ASP A 196 8.32 14.17 16.63
CA ASP A 196 6.99 13.90 17.12
C ASP A 196 6.83 14.37 18.58
N GLU A 197 5.67 14.95 18.93
CA GLU A 197 5.45 15.51 20.26
C GLU A 197 4.79 14.52 21.22
N VAL A 198 3.89 13.68 20.72
CA VAL A 198 3.08 12.79 21.55
C VAL A 198 2.92 11.43 20.90
N ALA A 199 3.53 10.42 21.48
CA ALA A 199 3.44 9.05 20.96
C ALA A 199 2.00 8.51 20.93
N ASN A 200 1.65 7.81 19.88
CA ASN A 200 0.38 7.12 19.67
C ASN A 200 -0.84 8.08 19.65
N ASP A 201 -0.66 9.30 19.14
CA ASP A 201 -1.76 10.25 18.94
C ASP A 201 -2.28 10.29 17.50
N SER A 202 -1.74 9.43 16.64
CA SER A 202 -2.03 9.31 15.21
C SER A 202 -1.50 10.48 14.37
N THR A 203 -0.57 11.27 14.93
CA THR A 203 0.15 12.32 14.22
C THR A 203 1.58 11.88 14.01
N TYR A 204 1.87 11.47 12.80
CA TYR A 204 3.17 10.96 12.39
C TYR A 204 4.07 12.10 11.93
N SER A 205 5.30 12.15 12.41
CA SER A 205 6.22 13.27 12.22
C SER A 205 7.60 12.84 11.75
N PHE A 206 8.27 13.70 10.99
CA PHE A 206 9.70 13.59 10.71
C PHE A 206 10.34 14.95 10.46
N ARG A 207 11.55 15.13 10.98
CA ARG A 207 12.36 16.33 10.77
C ARG A 207 13.28 16.10 9.57
N ILE A 208 12.90 16.63 8.41
CA ILE A 208 13.69 16.49 7.18
C ILE A 208 14.92 17.38 7.28
N PRO A 209 16.14 16.84 7.11
CA PRO A 209 17.34 17.65 7.01
C PRO A 209 17.39 18.39 5.66
N VAL A 210 17.59 19.71 5.73
CA VAL A 210 17.78 20.57 4.56
C VAL A 210 19.20 21.12 4.62
N PHE A 211 20.05 20.69 3.70
CA PHE A 211 21.45 21.03 3.65
C PHE A 211 21.67 22.26 2.76
N GLY A 212 22.47 23.18 3.22
CA GLY A 212 22.93 24.31 2.41
C GLY A 212 23.91 23.87 1.32
N PRO A 213 24.17 24.75 0.35
CA PRO A 213 25.08 24.47 -0.74
C PRO A 213 26.54 24.32 -0.27
N GLY A 214 27.37 23.70 -1.13
CA GLY A 214 28.81 23.63 -0.93
C GLY A 214 29.31 22.45 -0.08
N ASN A 215 28.45 21.52 0.31
CA ASN A 215 28.94 20.29 0.91
C ASN A 215 29.70 19.46 -0.14
N PRO A 216 30.89 18.92 0.16
CA PRO A 216 31.66 18.10 -0.78
C PRO A 216 30.98 16.75 -1.07
N ASP A 217 30.12 16.28 -0.17
CA ASP A 217 29.33 15.08 -0.38
C ASP A 217 27.99 15.43 -1.08
N PRO A 218 27.76 14.97 -2.32
CA PRO A 218 26.51 15.22 -3.02
C PRO A 218 25.26 14.70 -2.29
N ALA A 219 25.39 13.65 -1.48
CA ALA A 219 24.30 13.09 -0.68
C ALA A 219 23.84 14.04 0.45
N LEU A 220 24.70 14.99 0.84
CA LEU A 220 24.45 16.03 1.84
C LEU A 220 24.20 17.39 1.19
N GLN A 221 23.60 17.40 0.01
CA GLN A 221 23.16 18.61 -0.68
C GLN A 221 21.67 18.50 -0.99
N THR A 222 20.90 19.50 -0.55
CA THR A 222 19.47 19.54 -0.89
C THR A 222 19.31 20.10 -2.30
N LYS A 223 18.62 19.37 -3.15
CA LYS A 223 18.26 19.82 -4.50
C LYS A 223 17.23 20.94 -4.44
N THR A 224 17.40 21.95 -5.30
CA THR A 224 16.40 23.01 -5.53
C THR A 224 15.42 22.60 -6.63
N GLY A 225 14.25 23.22 -6.67
CA GLY A 225 13.23 22.98 -7.68
C GLY A 225 11.85 22.75 -7.08
N THR A 226 10.94 22.21 -7.91
CA THR A 226 9.58 21.88 -7.53
C THR A 226 9.50 20.39 -7.19
N PHE A 227 8.87 20.06 -6.06
CA PHE A 227 8.69 18.70 -5.62
C PHE A 227 7.23 18.40 -5.30
N ASP A 228 6.77 17.23 -5.67
CA ASP A 228 5.52 16.64 -5.17
C ASP A 228 5.88 15.62 -4.10
N TRP A 229 5.49 15.88 -2.86
CA TRP A 229 5.52 14.92 -1.77
C TRP A 229 4.22 14.15 -1.75
N ILE A 230 4.30 12.86 -2.10
CA ILE A 230 3.16 11.97 -2.27
C ILE A 230 3.04 11.12 -1.01
N PHE A 231 2.12 11.50 -0.13
CA PHE A 231 1.89 10.86 1.15
C PHE A 231 0.98 9.66 1.01
N GLU A 232 1.29 8.61 1.76
CA GLU A 232 0.44 7.42 1.92
C GLU A 232 0.56 6.86 3.34
N ALA A 233 -0.48 6.16 3.77
CA ALA A 233 -0.51 5.38 5.01
C ALA A 233 -0.86 3.93 4.67
N MET A 234 -0.32 2.99 5.44
CA MET A 234 -0.56 1.56 5.30
C MET A 234 -1.00 0.98 6.64
N ASP A 235 -2.02 0.12 6.62
CA ASP A 235 -2.50 -0.60 7.79
C ASP A 235 -1.79 -1.96 8.01
N MET A 236 -2.14 -2.64 9.10
CA MET A 236 -1.59 -3.97 9.43
C MET A 236 -2.06 -5.06 8.47
N ALA A 237 -3.11 -4.82 7.70
CA ALA A 237 -3.58 -5.71 6.63
C ALA A 237 -2.85 -5.46 5.29
N ASN A 238 -1.89 -4.51 5.25
CA ASN A 238 -1.18 -4.04 4.04
C ASN A 238 -2.08 -3.36 3.02
N THR A 239 -3.15 -2.72 3.48
CA THR A 239 -4.00 -1.89 2.62
C THR A 239 -3.54 -0.44 2.72
N TYR A 240 -3.47 0.25 1.58
CA TYR A 240 -2.97 1.61 1.50
C TYR A 240 -4.12 2.62 1.46
N SER A 241 -3.90 3.78 2.06
CA SER A 241 -4.76 4.95 1.91
C SER A 241 -4.76 5.45 0.47
N ASP A 242 -5.73 6.29 0.12
CA ASP A 242 -5.55 7.19 -1.01
C ASP A 242 -4.32 8.07 -0.78
N THR A 243 -3.61 8.40 -1.87
CA THR A 243 -2.45 9.28 -1.80
C THR A 243 -2.87 10.73 -1.69
N VAL A 244 -2.15 11.51 -0.87
CA VAL A 244 -2.31 12.96 -0.77
C VAL A 244 -1.03 13.63 -1.23
N ILE A 245 -1.15 14.55 -2.20
CA ILE A 245 0.02 15.24 -2.78
C ILE A 245 0.13 16.64 -2.17
N HIS A 246 1.29 16.94 -1.60
CA HIS A 246 1.67 18.27 -1.16
C HIS A 246 2.84 18.78 -2.00
N ARG A 247 2.61 19.86 -2.74
CA ARG A 247 3.63 20.46 -3.61
C ARG A 247 4.47 21.48 -2.83
N ILE A 248 5.79 21.37 -2.93
CA ILE A 248 6.74 22.28 -2.31
C ILE A 248 7.71 22.89 -3.34
N ILE A 249 8.25 24.05 -3.02
CA ILE A 249 9.32 24.70 -3.77
C ILE A 249 10.54 24.79 -2.84
N VAL A 250 11.68 24.31 -3.33
CA VAL A 250 12.99 24.44 -2.64
C VAL A 250 13.85 25.45 -3.40
N GLN A 251 14.32 26.51 -2.73
CA GLN A 251 15.08 27.60 -3.36
C GLN A 251 16.14 28.22 -2.46
#